data_dbb167cc1d9ff3e6f98113fc653b2d49
#
_entry.id   dbb167cc1d9ff3e6f98113fc653b2d49
#
_cell.length_a   1.000
_cell.length_b   1.000
_cell.length_c   1.000
_cell.angle_alpha   90.00
_cell.angle_beta   90.00
_cell.angle_gamma   90.00
#
_symmetry.space_group_name_H-M   'P 1'
#
loop_
_entity.id
_entity.type
_entity.pdbx_description
1 polymer ?
#
loop_
_entity_poly.entity_id
_entity_poly.type
_entity_poly.pdbx_seq_one_letter_code
_entity_poly.pdbx_strand_id
1 'polypeptide(L)'
;MKAMFKAPCLLAGLVLAGLVLASPGASAAAPCRDIAFEGVSYTLCDVSLNDDLRLFHSGSDGLFGSFDAIEETLAQSGEQLGFAMNAGMYHPDRAPVGLLVQNGQPQSRLITSDGPGNFGLLPNGVFCVGKTFGVIESREYARTNPACTYASQSGPMLVIDGALHPKFLAASASKFIRNGVGVSADGAQAVFAISNDPVNFHAFARLFRDALALPDALYFDGKISRLYAPGLGRDDFGFSMGPIVGTVIPKG
;
A
#
# COMPACT_ATOMS: atom_id res chain seq x y z
N MET A 1 -52.22 47.97 61.54
CA MET A 1 -52.26 47.12 60.32
C MET A 1 -50.88 47.02 59.82
N LYS A 2 -50.25 45.85 59.97
CA LYS A 2 -48.81 45.58 59.54
C LYS A 2 -48.88 44.81 58.22
N ALA A 3 -48.33 45.38 57.17
CA ALA A 3 -48.14 44.70 55.88
C ALA A 3 -46.83 43.96 55.88
N MET A 4 -46.91 42.65 55.68
CA MET A 4 -45.73 41.78 55.49
C MET A 4 -45.35 41.71 53.98
N PHE A 5 -44.19 42.15 53.63
CA PHE A 5 -43.62 41.96 52.30
C PHE A 5 -42.89 40.62 52.28
N LYS A 6 -43.30 39.73 51.36
CA LYS A 6 -42.57 38.49 51.02
C LYS A 6 -41.58 38.78 49.85
N ALA A 7 -40.33 38.50 50.05
CA ALA A 7 -39.28 38.53 48.98
C ALA A 7 -39.29 37.18 48.22
N PRO A 8 -39.16 37.18 46.90
CA PRO A 8 -38.97 35.95 46.14
C PRO A 8 -37.48 35.53 46.09
N CYS A 9 -37.26 34.26 46.41
CA CYS A 9 -35.96 33.60 46.30
C CYS A 9 -35.70 33.21 44.85
N LEU A 10 -34.68 33.81 44.17
CA LEU A 10 -34.23 33.44 42.85
C LEU A 10 -33.19 32.31 42.99
N LEU A 11 -33.53 31.11 42.56
CA LEU A 11 -32.61 30.00 42.35
C LEU A 11 -31.90 30.20 41.00
N ALA A 12 -30.62 30.54 41.04
CA ALA A 12 -29.77 30.53 39.87
C ALA A 12 -29.27 29.08 39.59
N GLY A 13 -29.81 28.45 38.57
CA GLY A 13 -29.37 27.16 38.10
C GLY A 13 -28.05 27.30 37.29
N LEU A 14 -26.97 26.71 37.81
CA LEU A 14 -25.69 26.60 37.13
C LEU A 14 -25.75 25.47 36.10
N VAL A 15 -25.81 25.79 34.81
CA VAL A 15 -25.71 24.81 33.72
C VAL A 15 -24.21 24.60 33.46
N LEU A 16 -23.66 23.47 33.92
CA LEU A 16 -22.33 23.02 33.51
C LEU A 16 -22.43 22.46 32.09
N ALA A 17 -21.97 23.24 31.11
CA ALA A 17 -21.70 22.75 29.75
C ALA A 17 -20.46 21.87 29.76
N GLY A 18 -20.63 20.55 29.73
CA GLY A 18 -19.55 19.60 29.58
C GLY A 18 -18.95 19.69 28.16
N LEU A 19 -17.70 20.17 28.04
CA LEU A 19 -16.93 20.16 26.80
C LEU A 19 -16.48 18.72 26.54
N VAL A 20 -17.15 18.01 25.64
CA VAL A 20 -16.70 16.70 25.16
C VAL A 20 -15.53 16.94 24.19
N LEU A 21 -14.31 16.78 24.67
CA LEU A 21 -13.12 16.70 23.82
C LEU A 21 -13.19 15.38 23.05
N ALA A 22 -13.56 15.44 21.77
CA ALA A 22 -13.42 14.33 20.85
C ALA A 22 -11.91 14.08 20.66
N SER A 23 -11.38 13.00 21.21
CA SER A 23 -10.02 12.52 20.91
C SER A 23 -9.97 12.19 19.42
N PRO A 24 -8.94 12.65 18.67
CA PRO A 24 -8.73 12.17 17.31
C PRO A 24 -8.56 10.65 17.39
N GLY A 25 -9.41 9.90 16.69
CA GLY A 25 -9.30 8.45 16.62
C GLY A 25 -7.91 8.09 16.07
N ALA A 26 -7.16 7.28 16.80
CA ALA A 26 -5.93 6.69 16.30
C ALA A 26 -6.28 5.93 15.02
N SER A 27 -5.63 6.25 13.90
CA SER A 27 -5.72 5.46 12.66
C SER A 27 -5.30 4.04 13.01
N ALA A 28 -6.20 3.09 12.91
CA ALA A 28 -5.87 1.70 13.13
C ALA A 28 -4.86 1.26 12.06
N ALA A 29 -3.83 0.52 12.47
CA ALA A 29 -2.91 -0.09 11.53
C ALA A 29 -3.69 -0.89 10.47
N ALA A 30 -3.29 -0.81 9.21
CA ALA A 30 -3.92 -1.58 8.16
C ALA A 30 -3.95 -3.06 8.54
N PRO A 31 -5.13 -3.72 8.57
CA PRO A 31 -5.24 -5.07 9.06
C PRO A 31 -4.61 -6.05 8.07
N CYS A 32 -3.39 -6.53 8.37
CA CYS A 32 -2.83 -7.67 7.67
C CYS A 32 -3.43 -8.96 8.22
N ARG A 33 -3.71 -9.91 7.32
CA ARG A 33 -4.26 -11.22 7.66
C ARG A 33 -3.75 -12.31 6.73
N ASP A 34 -3.67 -13.52 7.23
CA ASP A 34 -3.39 -14.70 6.42
C ASP A 34 -4.68 -15.28 5.85
N ILE A 35 -4.62 -15.74 4.61
CA ILE A 35 -5.69 -16.47 3.93
C ILE A 35 -5.12 -17.70 3.21
N ALA A 36 -5.99 -18.66 2.92
CA ALA A 36 -5.69 -19.75 2.00
C ALA A 36 -6.57 -19.64 0.75
N PHE A 37 -5.96 -19.76 -0.42
CA PHE A 37 -6.67 -19.82 -1.70
C PHE A 37 -6.06 -20.92 -2.58
N GLU A 38 -6.87 -21.87 -3.03
CA GLU A 38 -6.46 -23.03 -3.83
C GLU A 38 -5.28 -23.81 -3.24
N GLY A 39 -5.27 -23.96 -1.91
CA GLY A 39 -4.24 -24.73 -1.19
C GLY A 39 -2.91 -23.98 -1.00
N VAL A 40 -2.84 -22.70 -1.36
CA VAL A 40 -1.69 -21.83 -1.16
C VAL A 40 -2.00 -20.82 -0.06
N SER A 41 -1.03 -20.56 0.82
CA SER A 41 -1.13 -19.53 1.86
C SER A 41 -0.64 -18.18 1.33
N TYR A 42 -1.37 -17.11 1.70
CA TYR A 42 -1.05 -15.72 1.37
C TYR A 42 -1.25 -14.83 2.59
N THR A 43 -0.47 -13.78 2.71
CA THR A 43 -0.71 -12.68 3.64
C THR A 43 -1.21 -11.46 2.86
N LEU A 44 -2.34 -10.90 3.28
CA LEU A 44 -2.97 -9.72 2.69
C LEU A 44 -2.92 -8.57 3.68
N CYS A 45 -2.69 -7.35 3.17
CA CYS A 45 -2.81 -6.11 3.93
C CYS A 45 -3.79 -5.19 3.19
N ASP A 46 -4.93 -4.88 3.81
CA ASP A 46 -5.96 -4.02 3.23
C ASP A 46 -5.70 -2.57 3.60
N VAL A 47 -5.83 -1.67 2.62
CA VAL A 47 -5.60 -0.23 2.77
C VAL A 47 -6.77 0.53 2.18
N SER A 48 -7.27 1.52 2.90
CA SER A 48 -8.29 2.47 2.47
C SER A 48 -7.70 3.86 2.21
N LEU A 49 -8.49 4.76 1.61
CA LEU A 49 -8.08 6.15 1.39
C LEU A 49 -7.89 6.96 2.68
N ASN A 50 -8.34 6.45 3.83
CA ASN A 50 -8.14 7.08 5.13
C ASN A 50 -6.81 6.71 5.78
N ASP A 51 -6.11 5.69 5.25
CA ASP A 51 -4.83 5.25 5.74
C ASP A 51 -3.70 6.09 5.11
N ASP A 52 -2.68 6.41 5.89
CA ASP A 52 -1.51 7.12 5.41
C ASP A 52 -0.55 6.15 4.71
N LEU A 53 -0.82 5.89 3.44
CA LEU A 53 0.00 5.03 2.59
C LEU A 53 1.09 5.85 1.91
N ARG A 54 2.35 5.49 2.16
CA ARG A 54 3.53 6.17 1.60
C ARG A 54 4.41 5.22 0.81
N LEU A 55 5.17 5.78 -0.15
CA LEU A 55 6.29 5.12 -0.81
C LEU A 55 7.60 5.67 -0.25
N PHE A 56 8.50 4.76 0.08
CA PHE A 56 9.82 5.05 0.64
C PHE A 56 10.89 4.51 -0.31
N HIS A 57 11.78 5.37 -0.73
CA HIS A 57 12.97 4.98 -1.50
C HIS A 57 14.20 5.69 -0.95
N SER A 58 14.14 7.01 -0.84
CA SER A 58 15.21 7.84 -0.28
C SER A 58 14.66 8.87 0.70
N GLY A 59 15.45 9.20 1.70
CA GLY A 59 15.25 10.27 2.67
C GLY A 59 16.44 11.21 2.70
N SER A 60 16.58 12.03 3.77
CA SER A 60 17.70 12.97 3.96
C SER A 60 19.07 12.28 3.94
N ASP A 61 19.15 11.05 4.46
CA ASP A 61 20.40 10.31 4.68
C ASP A 61 20.72 9.32 3.57
N GLY A 62 19.95 9.35 2.47
CA GLY A 62 20.11 8.48 1.32
C GLY A 62 19.01 7.43 1.17
N LEU A 63 19.36 6.26 0.61
CA LEU A 63 18.41 5.18 0.37
C LEU A 63 18.05 4.48 1.68
N PHE A 64 16.75 4.21 1.90
CA PHE A 64 16.29 3.44 3.07
C PHE A 64 16.77 1.98 3.01
N GLY A 65 16.40 1.26 1.99
CA GLY A 65 16.83 -0.11 1.72
C GLY A 65 16.33 -1.18 2.70
N SER A 66 15.75 -0.83 3.85
CA SER A 66 15.19 -1.76 4.84
C SER A 66 13.99 -1.16 5.57
N PHE A 67 13.21 -1.99 6.22
CA PHE A 67 12.11 -1.55 7.08
C PHE A 67 12.65 -0.83 8.33
N ASP A 68 13.73 -1.31 8.92
CA ASP A 68 14.35 -0.69 10.09
C ASP A 68 14.76 0.77 9.85
N ALA A 69 15.39 1.06 8.71
CA ALA A 69 15.80 2.41 8.37
C ALA A 69 14.61 3.37 8.21
N ILE A 70 13.46 2.86 7.73
CA ILE A 70 12.21 3.63 7.67
C ILE A 70 11.68 3.86 9.09
N GLU A 71 11.63 2.79 9.93
CA GLU A 71 11.20 2.87 11.32
C GLU A 71 12.02 3.88 12.13
N GLU A 72 13.36 3.86 11.98
CA GLU A 72 14.25 4.81 12.64
C GLU A 72 13.94 6.26 12.24
N THR A 73 13.62 6.48 10.95
CA THR A 73 13.26 7.82 10.45
C THR A 73 11.88 8.26 10.95
N LEU A 74 10.88 7.38 10.89
CA LEU A 74 9.52 7.67 11.35
C LEU A 74 9.46 7.93 12.86
N ALA A 75 10.26 7.21 13.64
CA ALA A 75 10.34 7.38 15.10
C ALA A 75 10.73 8.81 15.52
N GLN A 76 11.48 9.55 14.68
CA GLN A 76 11.86 10.94 14.95
C GLN A 76 10.65 11.90 14.96
N SER A 77 9.58 11.53 14.25
CA SER A 77 8.30 12.26 14.22
C SER A 77 7.20 11.62 15.06
N GLY A 78 7.53 10.59 15.86
CA GLY A 78 6.53 9.87 16.66
C GLY A 78 5.62 8.98 15.83
N GLU A 79 6.09 8.54 14.67
CA GLU A 79 5.40 7.65 13.74
C GLU A 79 6.07 6.27 13.71
N GLN A 80 5.37 5.28 13.15
CA GLN A 80 5.88 3.92 12.90
C GLN A 80 5.17 3.31 11.70
N LEU A 81 5.71 2.21 11.16
CA LEU A 81 5.04 1.45 10.10
C LEU A 81 3.88 0.62 10.66
N GLY A 82 2.73 0.67 10.01
CA GLY A 82 1.63 -0.28 10.25
C GLY A 82 1.87 -1.61 9.52
N PHE A 83 2.27 -1.54 8.26
CA PHE A 83 2.90 -2.62 7.48
C PHE A 83 3.81 -2.01 6.42
N ALA A 84 4.70 -2.82 5.85
CA ALA A 84 5.47 -2.42 4.67
C ALA A 84 5.87 -3.63 3.82
N MET A 85 6.04 -3.42 2.51
CA MET A 85 6.62 -4.41 1.58
C MET A 85 7.40 -3.73 0.46
N ASN A 86 8.24 -4.48 -0.25
CA ASN A 86 8.88 -3.97 -1.46
C ASN A 86 7.82 -3.62 -2.53
N ALA A 87 8.04 -2.53 -3.27
CA ALA A 87 7.02 -1.90 -4.12
C ALA A 87 7.41 -1.76 -5.59
N GLY A 88 8.36 -2.53 -6.08
CA GLY A 88 8.77 -2.51 -7.47
C GLY A 88 10.17 -3.06 -7.70
N MET A 89 10.49 -3.28 -8.97
CA MET A 89 11.80 -3.79 -9.39
C MET A 89 12.85 -2.69 -9.39
N TYR A 90 14.08 -3.06 -9.10
CA TYR A 90 15.20 -2.14 -8.99
C TYR A 90 16.51 -2.75 -9.50
N HIS A 91 17.44 -1.88 -9.83
CA HIS A 91 18.81 -2.22 -10.25
C HIS A 91 19.72 -2.58 -9.06
N PRO A 92 20.92 -3.13 -9.30
CA PRO A 92 21.86 -3.45 -8.21
C PRO A 92 22.22 -2.27 -7.30
N ASP A 93 22.20 -1.04 -7.83
CA ASP A 93 22.36 0.21 -7.07
C ASP A 93 21.08 0.69 -6.36
N ARG A 94 20.01 -0.12 -6.45
CA ARG A 94 18.66 0.11 -5.93
C ARG A 94 17.86 1.21 -6.62
N ALA A 95 18.36 1.79 -7.70
CA ALA A 95 17.57 2.69 -8.53
C ALA A 95 16.34 1.94 -9.09
N PRO A 96 15.14 2.56 -9.08
CA PRO A 96 13.94 1.96 -9.66
C PRO A 96 14.14 1.64 -11.15
N VAL A 97 13.64 0.50 -11.62
CA VAL A 97 13.67 0.16 -13.06
C VAL A 97 12.74 1.08 -13.83
N GLY A 98 11.55 1.36 -13.32
CA GLY A 98 10.55 2.22 -13.95
C GLY A 98 10.26 3.47 -13.15
N LEU A 99 9.11 4.10 -13.42
CA LEU A 99 8.66 5.31 -12.73
C LEU A 99 8.56 5.09 -11.22
N LEU A 100 9.13 6.02 -10.49
CA LEU A 100 8.87 6.24 -9.06
C LEU A 100 8.48 7.69 -8.85
N VAL A 101 7.36 7.92 -8.16
CA VAL A 101 6.94 9.24 -7.68
C VAL A 101 6.91 9.21 -6.16
N GLN A 102 7.56 10.17 -5.54
CA GLN A 102 7.62 10.34 -4.09
C GLN A 102 7.24 11.78 -3.74
N ASN A 103 6.22 11.96 -2.91
CA ASN A 103 5.68 13.27 -2.54
C ASN A 103 5.30 14.15 -3.76
N GLY A 104 4.68 13.55 -4.77
CA GLY A 104 4.29 14.24 -6.01
C GLY A 104 5.45 14.57 -6.96
N GLN A 105 6.68 14.15 -6.64
CA GLN A 105 7.87 14.43 -7.45
C GLN A 105 8.38 13.14 -8.12
N PRO A 106 8.46 13.09 -9.46
CA PRO A 106 9.08 11.97 -10.17
C PRO A 106 10.57 11.85 -9.83
N GLN A 107 10.98 10.66 -9.39
CA GLN A 107 12.38 10.31 -9.08
C GLN A 107 13.04 9.57 -10.24
N SER A 108 12.24 8.94 -11.10
CA SER A 108 12.69 8.18 -12.27
C SER A 108 11.66 8.26 -13.38
N ARG A 109 12.06 7.85 -14.59
CA ARG A 109 11.23 7.96 -15.79
C ARG A 109 10.23 6.81 -15.92
N LEU A 110 9.10 7.09 -16.56
CA LEU A 110 8.14 6.08 -17.02
C LEU A 110 8.73 5.28 -18.20
N ILE A 111 8.53 3.96 -18.21
CA ILE A 111 8.92 3.06 -19.30
C ILE A 111 7.66 2.45 -19.92
N THR A 112 7.43 2.71 -21.20
CA THR A 112 6.25 2.23 -21.95
C THR A 112 6.61 1.21 -23.04
N SER A 113 7.91 0.94 -23.25
CA SER A 113 8.41 -0.07 -24.18
C SER A 113 8.45 -1.45 -23.54
N ASP A 114 8.39 -2.48 -24.37
CA ASP A 114 8.76 -3.82 -23.98
C ASP A 114 10.26 -3.93 -23.66
N GLY A 115 10.64 -5.02 -23.03
CA GLY A 115 12.01 -5.26 -22.61
C GLY A 115 12.20 -6.66 -22.02
N PRO A 116 13.40 -6.97 -21.54
CA PRO A 116 13.69 -8.26 -20.94
C PRO A 116 13.03 -8.42 -19.56
N GLY A 117 12.87 -9.69 -19.17
CA GLY A 117 12.37 -10.06 -17.84
C GLY A 117 10.89 -9.75 -17.58
N ASN A 118 10.53 -9.83 -16.33
CA ASN A 118 9.12 -9.65 -15.92
C ASN A 118 8.64 -8.21 -16.11
N PHE A 119 9.51 -7.22 -15.86
CA PHE A 119 9.16 -5.80 -16.03
C PHE A 119 8.77 -5.48 -17.48
N GLY A 120 9.50 -6.03 -18.46
CA GLY A 120 9.24 -5.82 -19.89
C GLY A 120 8.12 -6.69 -20.46
N LEU A 121 7.50 -7.57 -19.68
CA LEU A 121 6.35 -8.37 -20.11
C LEU A 121 5.09 -7.49 -20.13
N LEU A 122 4.82 -6.88 -21.27
CA LEU A 122 3.68 -5.97 -21.43
C LEU A 122 2.33 -6.72 -21.51
N PRO A 123 1.26 -6.10 -20.93
CA PRO A 123 1.24 -4.81 -20.27
C PRO A 123 1.88 -4.84 -18.87
N ASN A 124 2.72 -3.85 -18.61
CA ASN A 124 3.15 -3.48 -17.26
C ASN A 124 2.34 -2.26 -16.78
N GLY A 125 2.44 -1.90 -15.50
CA GLY A 125 1.58 -0.87 -14.94
C GLY A 125 2.24 -0.01 -13.89
N VAL A 126 1.50 1.01 -13.47
CA VAL A 126 1.85 1.93 -12.41
C VAL A 126 0.80 1.82 -11.30
N PHE A 127 1.22 1.49 -10.08
CA PHE A 127 0.42 1.70 -8.90
C PHE A 127 0.51 3.18 -8.51
N CYS A 128 -0.63 3.85 -8.45
CA CYS A 128 -0.76 5.28 -8.15
C CYS A 128 -1.56 5.49 -6.86
N VAL A 129 -1.03 6.30 -5.97
CA VAL A 129 -1.70 6.82 -4.77
C VAL A 129 -1.98 8.30 -5.01
N GLY A 130 -3.24 8.64 -5.20
CA GLY A 130 -3.72 9.99 -5.45
C GLY A 130 -5.01 10.28 -4.68
N LYS A 131 -5.98 10.91 -5.32
CA LYS A 131 -7.34 11.04 -4.76
C LYS A 131 -8.04 9.69 -4.60
N THR A 132 -7.67 8.75 -5.43
CA THR A 132 -8.03 7.34 -5.40
C THR A 132 -6.79 6.50 -5.60
N PHE A 133 -6.83 5.22 -5.24
CA PHE A 133 -5.84 4.25 -5.67
C PHE A 133 -6.10 3.84 -7.12
N GLY A 134 -5.04 3.52 -7.86
CA GLY A 134 -5.14 2.98 -9.21
C GLY A 134 -3.99 2.06 -9.56
N VAL A 135 -4.28 1.00 -10.30
CA VAL A 135 -3.29 0.25 -11.08
C VAL A 135 -3.58 0.54 -12.54
N ILE A 136 -2.70 1.28 -13.19
CA ILE A 136 -2.93 1.87 -14.50
C ILE A 136 -1.88 1.33 -15.48
N GLU A 137 -2.30 0.82 -16.65
CA GLU A 137 -1.38 0.39 -17.71
C GLU A 137 -0.42 1.54 -18.07
N SER A 138 0.86 1.23 -18.30
CA SER A 138 1.90 2.26 -18.42
C SER A 138 1.72 3.23 -19.58
N ARG A 139 1.16 2.79 -20.71
CA ARG A 139 0.88 3.68 -21.85
C ARG A 139 -0.35 4.53 -21.58
N GLU A 140 -1.34 3.98 -20.90
CA GLU A 140 -2.51 4.72 -20.43
C GLU A 140 -2.11 5.76 -19.37
N TYR A 141 -1.21 5.40 -18.44
CA TYR A 141 -0.61 6.35 -17.49
C TYR A 141 0.09 7.50 -18.22
N ALA A 142 0.89 7.21 -19.27
CA ALA A 142 1.55 8.24 -20.07
C ALA A 142 0.55 9.17 -20.77
N ARG A 143 -0.59 8.62 -21.23
CA ARG A 143 -1.65 9.38 -21.94
C ARG A 143 -2.47 10.26 -20.99
N THR A 144 -2.80 9.76 -19.81
CA THR A 144 -3.70 10.44 -18.85
C THR A 144 -2.95 11.33 -17.87
N ASN A 145 -1.68 11.02 -17.63
CA ASN A 145 -0.80 11.73 -16.69
C ASN A 145 -1.50 12.05 -15.34
N PRO A 146 -1.99 11.04 -14.61
CA PRO A 146 -2.73 11.26 -13.39
C PRO A 146 -1.85 11.90 -12.29
N ALA A 147 -2.47 12.72 -11.45
CA ALA A 147 -1.79 13.30 -10.31
C ALA A 147 -1.66 12.26 -9.18
N CYS A 148 -0.46 11.70 -9.01
CA CYS A 148 -0.15 10.78 -7.94
C CYS A 148 0.76 11.46 -6.90
N THR A 149 0.41 11.35 -5.62
CA THR A 149 1.31 11.72 -4.52
C THR A 149 2.47 10.72 -4.43
N TYR A 150 2.13 9.43 -4.61
CA TYR A 150 3.11 8.35 -4.74
C TYR A 150 2.76 7.48 -5.94
N ALA A 151 3.76 7.00 -6.65
CA ALA A 151 3.56 6.02 -7.71
C ALA A 151 4.78 5.12 -7.86
N SER A 152 4.53 3.85 -8.20
CA SER A 152 5.59 2.89 -8.53
C SER A 152 5.20 2.09 -9.76
N GLN A 153 6.07 2.10 -10.78
CA GLN A 153 5.93 1.26 -11.94
C GLN A 153 6.59 -0.09 -11.73
N SER A 154 5.87 -1.14 -12.07
CA SER A 154 6.40 -2.50 -12.07
C SER A 154 5.68 -3.36 -13.12
N GLY A 155 5.89 -4.66 -13.12
CA GLY A 155 5.24 -5.53 -14.11
C GLY A 155 5.64 -6.99 -14.00
N PRO A 156 4.79 -7.81 -14.64
CA PRO A 156 3.62 -7.46 -15.45
C PRO A 156 2.39 -7.04 -14.62
N MET A 157 1.36 -6.47 -15.26
CA MET A 157 0.04 -6.44 -14.66
C MET A 157 -0.46 -7.89 -14.48
N LEU A 158 -1.11 -8.15 -13.36
CA LEU A 158 -1.63 -9.49 -13.02
C LEU A 158 -3.07 -9.67 -13.50
N VAL A 159 -3.87 -8.64 -13.26
CA VAL A 159 -5.27 -8.53 -13.70
C VAL A 159 -5.41 -7.20 -14.42
N ILE A 160 -6.18 -7.17 -15.50
CA ILE A 160 -6.41 -6.03 -16.38
C ILE A 160 -7.89 -6.02 -16.72
N ASP A 161 -8.64 -5.02 -16.27
CA ASP A 161 -10.09 -4.93 -16.49
C ASP A 161 -10.84 -6.26 -16.17
N GLY A 162 -10.46 -6.91 -15.07
CA GLY A 162 -11.03 -8.19 -14.64
C GLY A 162 -10.52 -9.42 -15.37
N ALA A 163 -9.64 -9.29 -16.36
CA ALA A 163 -9.04 -10.41 -17.09
C ALA A 163 -7.61 -10.72 -16.60
N LEU A 164 -7.23 -11.98 -16.56
CA LEU A 164 -5.84 -12.36 -16.30
C LEU A 164 -4.94 -11.91 -17.46
N HIS A 165 -3.72 -11.56 -17.15
CA HIS A 165 -2.72 -11.25 -18.17
C HIS A 165 -2.61 -12.39 -19.20
N PRO A 166 -2.74 -12.14 -20.53
CA PRO A 166 -2.95 -13.16 -21.55
C PRO A 166 -1.76 -14.12 -21.77
N LYS A 167 -0.57 -13.75 -21.30
CA LYS A 167 0.64 -14.58 -21.43
C LYS A 167 0.90 -15.50 -20.23
N PHE A 168 0.03 -15.50 -19.22
CA PHE A 168 0.23 -16.36 -18.05
C PHE A 168 -0.17 -17.81 -18.34
N LEU A 169 0.74 -18.72 -18.02
CA LEU A 169 0.55 -20.15 -18.20
C LEU A 169 0.20 -20.82 -16.87
N ALA A 170 -0.93 -21.50 -16.80
CA ALA A 170 -1.37 -22.20 -15.59
C ALA A 170 -0.37 -23.28 -15.14
N ALA A 171 0.26 -23.97 -16.08
CA ALA A 171 1.26 -25.03 -15.81
C ALA A 171 2.70 -24.50 -15.72
N SER A 172 2.93 -23.19 -15.57
CA SER A 172 4.29 -22.64 -15.49
C SER A 172 5.05 -23.17 -14.28
N ALA A 173 6.26 -23.69 -14.51
CA ALA A 173 7.18 -24.13 -13.46
C ALA A 173 7.92 -22.98 -12.76
N SER A 174 7.82 -21.73 -13.28
CA SER A 174 8.44 -20.53 -12.71
C SER A 174 7.69 -20.10 -11.45
N LYS A 175 8.06 -20.68 -10.31
CA LYS A 175 7.43 -20.43 -9.00
C LYS A 175 8.39 -19.66 -8.10
N PHE A 176 7.89 -18.59 -7.46
CA PHE A 176 8.61 -17.73 -6.51
C PHE A 176 7.65 -17.26 -5.42
N ILE A 177 8.15 -16.83 -4.29
CA ILE A 177 7.41 -15.96 -3.38
C ILE A 177 7.17 -14.65 -4.14
N ARG A 178 5.91 -14.23 -4.27
CA ARG A 178 5.51 -13.07 -5.07
C ARG A 178 4.75 -12.08 -4.22
N ASN A 179 4.96 -10.79 -4.48
CA ASN A 179 4.15 -9.74 -3.91
C ASN A 179 3.60 -8.80 -4.99
N GLY A 180 2.54 -8.11 -4.65
CA GLY A 180 1.85 -7.21 -5.56
C GLY A 180 0.70 -6.48 -4.88
N VAL A 181 -0.01 -5.68 -5.66
CA VAL A 181 -1.15 -4.89 -5.22
C VAL A 181 -2.30 -5.02 -6.20
N GLY A 182 -3.53 -5.09 -5.70
CA GLY A 182 -4.75 -4.94 -6.47
C GLY A 182 -5.59 -3.80 -5.93
N VAL A 183 -6.42 -3.21 -6.80
CA VAL A 183 -7.23 -2.03 -6.46
C VAL A 183 -8.69 -2.29 -6.76
N SER A 184 -9.60 -1.82 -5.88
CA SER A 184 -11.04 -1.91 -6.09
C SER A 184 -11.49 -1.04 -7.27
N ALA A 185 -12.63 -1.40 -7.89
CA ALA A 185 -13.15 -0.72 -9.08
C ALA A 185 -13.42 0.78 -8.86
N ASP A 186 -13.75 1.19 -7.65
CA ASP A 186 -13.96 2.59 -7.27
C ASP A 186 -12.67 3.31 -6.83
N GLY A 187 -11.56 2.57 -6.75
CA GLY A 187 -10.27 3.07 -6.28
C GLY A 187 -10.24 3.43 -4.78
N ALA A 188 -11.24 3.01 -4.01
CA ALA A 188 -11.31 3.32 -2.58
C ALA A 188 -10.43 2.41 -1.71
N GLN A 189 -10.09 1.22 -2.22
CA GLN A 189 -9.30 0.21 -1.50
C GLN A 189 -8.14 -0.29 -2.35
N ALA A 190 -7.00 -0.52 -1.70
CA ALA A 190 -5.87 -1.26 -2.24
C ALA A 190 -5.59 -2.47 -1.35
N VAL A 191 -5.38 -3.64 -1.95
CA VAL A 191 -5.03 -4.87 -1.25
C VAL A 191 -3.63 -5.28 -1.67
N PHE A 192 -2.71 -5.23 -0.74
CA PHE A 192 -1.35 -5.71 -0.91
C PHE A 192 -1.29 -7.19 -0.53
N ALA A 193 -0.67 -8.00 -1.36
CA ALA A 193 -0.57 -9.43 -1.14
C ALA A 193 0.87 -9.93 -1.29
N ILE A 194 1.25 -10.89 -0.45
CA ILE A 194 2.46 -11.70 -0.61
C ILE A 194 2.09 -13.17 -0.47
N SER A 195 2.64 -14.01 -1.36
CA SER A 195 2.47 -15.46 -1.22
C SER A 195 3.44 -15.99 -0.16
N ASN A 196 2.96 -16.89 0.72
CA ASN A 196 3.80 -17.55 1.72
C ASN A 196 4.49 -18.80 1.16
N ASP A 197 3.96 -19.31 0.04
CA ASP A 197 4.52 -20.43 -0.74
C ASP A 197 4.92 -19.93 -2.14
N PRO A 198 5.91 -20.58 -2.81
CA PRO A 198 6.26 -20.28 -4.19
C PRO A 198 5.10 -20.52 -5.16
N VAL A 199 4.68 -19.48 -5.90
CA VAL A 199 3.59 -19.53 -6.88
C VAL A 199 4.04 -19.03 -8.25
N ASN A 200 3.39 -19.51 -9.32
CA ASN A 200 3.54 -18.93 -10.64
C ASN A 200 2.63 -17.70 -10.83
N PHE A 201 2.82 -16.95 -11.90
CA PHE A 201 2.03 -15.76 -12.18
C PHE A 201 0.53 -16.03 -12.32
N HIS A 202 0.15 -17.14 -12.96
CA HIS A 202 -1.24 -17.48 -13.15
C HIS A 202 -1.97 -17.70 -11.82
N ALA A 203 -1.38 -18.48 -10.91
CA ALA A 203 -1.95 -18.70 -9.58
C ALA A 203 -2.01 -17.40 -8.76
N PHE A 204 -0.94 -16.59 -8.80
CA PHE A 204 -0.90 -15.32 -8.07
C PHE A 204 -1.91 -14.30 -8.63
N ALA A 205 -2.09 -14.23 -9.93
CA ALA A 205 -3.09 -13.36 -10.55
C ALA A 205 -4.53 -13.77 -10.24
N ARG A 206 -4.79 -15.10 -10.17
CA ARG A 206 -6.10 -15.64 -9.76
C ARG A 206 -6.50 -15.27 -8.34
N LEU A 207 -5.53 -15.13 -7.42
CA LEU A 207 -5.81 -14.59 -6.09
C LEU A 207 -6.53 -13.25 -6.18
N PHE A 208 -5.99 -12.30 -6.96
CA PHE A 208 -6.58 -10.96 -7.08
C PHE A 208 -7.93 -10.98 -7.80
N ARG A 209 -8.05 -11.73 -8.90
CA ARG A 209 -9.28 -11.77 -9.69
C ARG A 209 -10.38 -12.60 -9.03
N ASP A 210 -10.06 -13.84 -8.62
CA ASP A 210 -11.08 -14.85 -8.26
C ASP A 210 -11.40 -14.81 -6.76
N ALA A 211 -10.40 -14.57 -5.89
CA ALA A 211 -10.62 -14.54 -4.44
C ALA A 211 -10.94 -13.13 -3.93
N LEU A 212 -10.30 -12.09 -4.50
CA LEU A 212 -10.41 -10.71 -4.04
C LEU A 212 -11.33 -9.86 -4.91
N ALA A 213 -11.73 -10.34 -6.09
CA ALA A 213 -12.60 -9.66 -7.07
C ALA A 213 -12.08 -8.25 -7.45
N LEU A 214 -10.75 -8.10 -7.55
CA LEU A 214 -10.10 -6.84 -7.90
C LEU A 214 -9.89 -6.78 -9.42
N PRO A 215 -10.42 -5.75 -10.11
CA PRO A 215 -10.36 -5.66 -11.56
C PRO A 215 -8.97 -5.39 -12.11
N ASP A 216 -8.12 -4.72 -11.33
CA ASP A 216 -6.76 -4.39 -11.72
C ASP A 216 -5.77 -4.76 -10.63
N ALA A 217 -4.68 -5.43 -11.03
CA ALA A 217 -3.63 -5.82 -10.10
C ALA A 217 -2.25 -5.81 -10.77
N LEU A 218 -1.23 -5.46 -9.99
CA LEU A 218 0.15 -5.28 -10.41
C LEU A 218 1.09 -6.16 -9.58
N TYR A 219 1.99 -6.83 -10.26
CA TYR A 219 3.10 -7.53 -9.64
C TYR A 219 4.25 -6.58 -9.31
N PHE A 220 4.83 -6.70 -8.11
CA PHE A 220 5.98 -5.88 -7.72
C PHE A 220 7.31 -6.60 -7.91
N ASP A 221 7.51 -7.74 -7.28
CA ASP A 221 8.75 -8.50 -7.40
C ASP A 221 8.56 -9.98 -6.99
N GLY A 222 9.55 -10.84 -7.33
CA GLY A 222 9.59 -12.25 -6.96
C GLY A 222 10.99 -12.77 -6.63
N LYS A 223 12.02 -11.92 -6.76
CA LYS A 223 13.35 -12.26 -6.23
C LYS A 223 13.50 -11.78 -4.79
N ILE A 224 12.92 -10.63 -4.49
CA ILE A 224 12.98 -9.99 -3.19
C ILE A 224 11.54 -9.63 -2.81
N SER A 225 10.76 -10.59 -2.36
CA SER A 225 9.43 -10.34 -1.81
C SER A 225 9.51 -10.42 -0.29
N ARG A 226 9.23 -9.31 0.40
CA ARG A 226 9.28 -9.18 1.84
C ARG A 226 8.13 -8.38 2.39
N LEU A 227 7.72 -8.75 3.59
CA LEU A 227 6.66 -8.11 4.35
C LEU A 227 7.15 -7.80 5.77
N TYR A 228 6.88 -6.58 6.21
CA TYR A 228 6.84 -6.16 7.59
C TYR A 228 5.38 -6.00 8.01
N ALA A 229 4.93 -6.78 8.97
CA ALA A 229 3.55 -6.75 9.47
C ALA A 229 3.57 -7.05 10.99
N PRO A 230 3.88 -6.04 11.82
CA PRO A 230 4.09 -6.25 13.26
C PRO A 230 2.85 -6.81 13.97
N GLY A 231 1.64 -6.49 13.48
CA GLY A 231 0.39 -7.07 13.99
C GLY A 231 0.28 -8.60 13.81
N LEU A 232 1.06 -9.20 12.90
CA LEU A 232 1.18 -10.64 12.70
C LEU A 232 2.48 -11.20 13.28
N GLY A 233 3.33 -10.37 13.90
CA GLY A 233 4.67 -10.76 14.34
C GLY A 233 5.61 -11.08 13.18
N ARG A 234 5.36 -10.52 11.98
CA ARG A 234 6.14 -10.78 10.77
C ARG A 234 7.07 -9.63 10.45
N ASP A 235 8.36 -9.95 10.32
CA ASP A 235 9.43 -9.05 9.93
C ASP A 235 10.42 -9.83 9.04
N ASP A 236 10.21 -9.74 7.72
CA ASP A 236 11.04 -10.46 6.75
C ASP A 236 12.35 -9.69 6.53
N PHE A 237 13.47 -10.29 6.87
CA PHE A 237 14.80 -9.71 6.69
C PHE A 237 15.52 -10.21 5.42
N GLY A 238 16.63 -9.56 5.04
CA GLY A 238 17.49 -10.00 3.92
C GLY A 238 18.18 -8.83 3.21
N PHE A 239 18.42 -8.97 1.89
CA PHE A 239 19.16 -7.96 1.11
C PHE A 239 18.42 -6.62 1.08
N SER A 240 19.21 -5.53 0.98
CA SER A 240 18.66 -4.19 0.85
C SER A 240 17.73 -4.05 -0.36
N MET A 241 16.60 -3.39 -0.17
CA MET A 241 15.53 -3.20 -1.15
C MET A 241 15.67 -1.87 -1.90
N GLY A 242 15.00 -1.76 -3.05
CA GLY A 242 14.71 -0.49 -3.72
C GLY A 242 13.46 0.18 -3.14
N PRO A 243 12.44 0.52 -3.97
CA PRO A 243 11.20 1.12 -3.47
C PRO A 243 10.46 0.21 -2.49
N ILE A 244 9.94 0.82 -1.42
CA ILE A 244 9.14 0.19 -0.37
C ILE A 244 7.82 0.94 -0.27
N VAL A 245 6.70 0.23 -0.10
CA VAL A 245 5.38 0.79 0.21
C VAL A 245 4.99 0.39 1.62
N GLY A 246 4.35 1.28 2.36
CA GLY A 246 3.86 0.95 3.70
C GLY A 246 2.89 1.99 4.23
N THR A 247 2.06 1.59 5.19
CA THR A 247 1.23 2.53 5.95
C THR A 247 2.00 3.08 7.14
N VAL A 248 1.74 4.33 7.44
CA VAL A 248 2.31 5.04 8.59
C VAL A 248 1.22 5.28 9.62
N ILE A 249 1.52 5.00 10.88
CA ILE A 249 0.62 5.19 12.01
C ILE A 249 1.36 5.92 13.15
N PRO A 250 0.64 6.62 14.03
CA PRO A 250 1.24 7.17 15.24
C PRO A 250 1.89 6.07 16.07
N LYS A 251 3.04 6.37 16.65
CA LYS A 251 3.68 5.50 17.65
C LYS A 251 2.90 5.60 18.94
N GLY A 252 2.37 4.46 19.41
CA GLY A 252 1.57 4.37 20.64
C GLY A 252 2.39 4.60 21.92
#